data_6ee7b8c76dddd5510ce70d255a37fb67
#
_entry.id   6ee7b8c76dddd5510ce70d255a37fb67
#
_cell.length_a   1.000
_cell.length_b   1.000
_cell.length_c   1.000
_cell.angle_alpha   90.00
_cell.angle_beta   90.00
_cell.angle_gamma   90.00
#
_symmetry.space_group_name_H-M   'P 1'
#
loop_
_entity.id
_entity.type
_entity.pdbx_description
1 polymer ?
#
loop_
_entity_poly.entity_id
_entity_poly.type
_entity_poly.pdbx_seq_one_letter_code
_entity_poly.pdbx_strand_id
1 'polypeptide(L)'
;ITRITDADGIQYTFGIIEDNNPNAVNSALSNALINKSYYLTQIKHPDGRVIVLNYRQYDWIRLLPELQETWYYGLTGKADYRVEKELSPVIKIHNYYLYEIVTDKETVRFNIGTRNDLKGGRKLNNIEVTDKKNSIVKRFNFVYGYMEGNSTGGDRLYEYYEKRDLLSAYHSLYDSNEIKRRLLLNSLQEEVPDAAGVLKKCPPYKFKYNAALPAKTSSARDYWGH
;
A
#
# COMPACT_ATOMS: atom_id res chain seq x y z
N ILE A 1 4.52 8.71 -23.02
CA ILE A 1 5.92 8.55 -22.54
C ILE A 1 6.49 9.94 -22.31
N THR A 2 6.92 10.21 -21.08
CA THR A 2 7.58 11.47 -20.70
C THR A 2 9.08 11.20 -20.52
N ARG A 3 9.94 12.10 -20.98
CA ARG A 3 11.39 12.00 -20.83
C ARG A 3 11.93 13.29 -20.21
N ILE A 4 12.82 13.13 -19.24
CA ILE A 4 13.55 14.22 -18.59
C ILE A 4 15.04 13.96 -18.78
N THR A 5 15.81 14.97 -19.07
CA THR A 5 17.28 14.89 -19.12
C THR A 5 17.82 15.88 -18.08
N ASP A 6 18.69 15.41 -17.21
CA ASP A 6 19.34 16.28 -16.22
C ASP A 6 20.56 17.02 -16.78
N ALA A 7 21.21 17.82 -15.94
CA ALA A 7 22.38 18.62 -16.31
C ALA A 7 23.60 17.76 -16.70
N ASP A 8 23.69 16.53 -16.21
CA ASP A 8 24.77 15.58 -16.50
C ASP A 8 24.47 14.73 -17.75
N GLY A 9 23.34 15.01 -18.43
CA GLY A 9 22.91 14.31 -19.62
C GLY A 9 22.26 12.94 -19.37
N ILE A 10 21.96 12.59 -18.12
CA ILE A 10 21.26 11.36 -17.79
C ILE A 10 19.80 11.51 -18.19
N GLN A 11 19.26 10.52 -18.90
CA GLN A 11 17.89 10.51 -19.38
C GLN A 11 17.03 9.59 -18.50
N TYR A 12 15.92 10.14 -18.03
CA TYR A 12 14.89 9.44 -17.26
C TYR A 12 13.64 9.31 -18.14
N THR A 13 13.19 8.06 -18.38
CA THR A 13 11.99 7.78 -19.17
C THR A 13 10.88 7.25 -18.28
N PHE A 14 9.72 7.89 -18.33
CA PHE A 14 8.49 7.51 -17.64
C PHE A 14 7.53 6.90 -18.68
N GLY A 15 7.46 5.58 -18.70
CA GLY A 15 6.74 4.84 -19.74
C GLY A 15 5.34 4.36 -19.33
N ILE A 16 5.04 4.37 -18.03
CA ILE A 16 3.75 3.94 -17.49
C ILE A 16 3.09 5.15 -16.83
N ILE A 17 1.82 5.34 -17.15
CA ILE A 17 0.97 6.38 -16.53
C ILE A 17 -0.16 5.65 -15.83
N GLU A 18 -0.31 5.89 -14.55
CA GLU A 18 -1.45 5.44 -13.76
C GLU A 18 -2.42 6.62 -13.61
N ASP A 19 -3.60 6.45 -14.18
CA ASP A 19 -4.72 7.35 -13.93
C ASP A 19 -5.45 6.85 -12.68
N ASN A 20 -5.17 7.46 -11.55
CA ASN A 20 -5.94 7.29 -10.32
C ASN A 20 -7.26 8.06 -10.48
N ASN A 21 -8.07 7.65 -11.45
CA ASN A 21 -9.46 8.07 -11.49
C ASN A 21 -10.17 7.21 -10.44
N PRO A 22 -10.58 7.78 -9.29
CA PRO A 22 -11.49 7.06 -8.42
C PRO A 22 -12.74 6.85 -9.27
N ASN A 23 -12.92 5.63 -9.82
CA ASN A 23 -14.23 5.20 -10.26
C ASN A 23 -15.08 5.21 -9.00
N ALA A 24 -15.49 6.40 -8.62
CA ALA A 24 -16.44 6.63 -7.57
C ALA A 24 -17.69 5.87 -7.98
N VAL A 25 -18.07 4.92 -7.16
CA VAL A 25 -19.34 4.18 -7.32
C VAL A 25 -20.54 5.15 -7.30
N ASN A 26 -20.30 6.40 -6.94
CA ASN A 26 -21.27 7.49 -7.00
C ASN A 26 -20.76 8.60 -7.92
N SER A 27 -21.48 8.82 -9.01
CA SER A 27 -21.25 9.81 -10.06
C SER A 27 -21.22 11.29 -9.62
N ALA A 28 -21.44 11.60 -8.35
CA ALA A 28 -21.44 12.97 -7.84
C ALA A 28 -20.03 13.58 -7.64
N LEU A 29 -18.96 12.78 -7.65
CA LEU A 29 -17.57 13.22 -7.48
C LEU A 29 -16.73 13.11 -8.76
N SER A 30 -17.35 13.14 -9.93
CA SER A 30 -16.67 13.03 -11.23
C SER A 30 -15.67 14.17 -11.54
N ASN A 31 -15.61 15.19 -10.71
CA ASN A 31 -14.65 16.30 -10.80
C ASN A 31 -13.50 16.21 -9.80
N ALA A 32 -13.35 15.09 -9.07
CA ALA A 32 -12.20 14.88 -8.23
C ALA A 32 -10.94 14.89 -9.10
N LEU A 33 -9.94 15.64 -8.65
CA LEU A 33 -8.64 15.80 -9.29
C LEU A 33 -8.11 14.45 -9.78
N ILE A 34 -7.97 14.30 -11.09
CA ILE A 34 -7.33 13.12 -11.69
C ILE A 34 -5.84 13.22 -11.34
N ASN A 35 -5.43 12.50 -10.31
CA ASN A 35 -4.03 12.38 -9.98
C ASN A 35 -3.39 11.37 -10.93
N LYS A 36 -2.44 11.82 -11.74
CA LYS A 36 -1.65 10.96 -12.61
C LYS A 36 -0.32 10.65 -11.95
N SER A 37 -0.02 9.38 -11.80
CA SER A 37 1.30 8.91 -11.39
C SER A 37 2.10 8.45 -12.58
N TYR A 38 3.33 8.92 -12.68
CA TYR A 38 4.26 8.57 -13.76
C TYR A 38 5.33 7.65 -13.20
N TYR A 39 5.44 6.43 -13.72
CA TYR A 39 6.42 5.45 -13.27
C TYR A 39 7.67 5.51 -14.13
N LEU A 40 8.83 5.64 -13.48
CA LEU A 40 10.15 5.61 -14.12
C LEU A 40 10.43 4.20 -14.65
N THR A 41 10.58 4.05 -15.97
CA THR A 41 10.80 2.75 -16.61
C THR A 41 12.22 2.56 -17.12
N GLN A 42 12.97 3.66 -17.33
CA GLN A 42 14.35 3.57 -17.80
C GLN A 42 15.17 4.76 -17.32
N ILE A 43 16.42 4.47 -16.94
CA ILE A 43 17.47 5.48 -16.76
C ILE A 43 18.57 5.16 -17.77
N LYS A 44 18.99 6.15 -18.57
CA LYS A 44 20.07 6.00 -19.54
C LYS A 44 21.17 7.03 -19.28
N HIS A 45 22.37 6.56 -19.00
CA HIS A 45 23.55 7.38 -18.83
C HIS A 45 24.15 7.77 -20.21
N PRO A 46 24.81 8.92 -20.34
CA PRO A 46 25.46 9.36 -21.60
C PRO A 46 26.48 8.37 -22.16
N ASP A 47 27.15 7.60 -21.31
CA ASP A 47 28.11 6.55 -21.73
C ASP A 47 27.45 5.28 -22.31
N GLY A 48 26.11 5.26 -22.40
CA GLY A 48 25.35 4.16 -22.96
C GLY A 48 24.85 3.10 -21.96
N ARG A 49 25.23 3.17 -20.69
CA ARG A 49 24.68 2.29 -19.65
C ARG A 49 23.19 2.55 -19.44
N VAL A 50 22.42 1.47 -19.25
CA VAL A 50 20.97 1.54 -19.10
C VAL A 50 20.54 0.75 -17.88
N ILE A 51 19.60 1.32 -17.10
CA ILE A 51 18.86 0.65 -16.07
C ILE A 51 17.41 0.59 -16.52
N VAL A 52 16.80 -0.60 -16.51
CA VAL A 52 15.40 -0.81 -16.86
C VAL A 52 14.64 -1.19 -15.60
N LEU A 53 13.49 -0.55 -15.39
CA LEU A 53 12.59 -0.81 -14.27
C LEU A 53 11.29 -1.39 -14.84
N ASN A 54 11.00 -2.63 -14.47
CA ASN A 54 9.85 -3.37 -14.93
C ASN A 54 8.77 -3.42 -13.84
N TYR A 55 7.53 -3.14 -14.22
CA TYR A 55 6.39 -3.10 -13.32
C TYR A 55 5.35 -4.14 -13.72
N ARG A 56 4.61 -4.63 -12.72
CA ARG A 56 3.41 -5.44 -12.92
C ARG A 56 2.22 -4.73 -12.32
N GLN A 57 1.14 -4.69 -13.08
CA GLN A 57 -0.14 -4.29 -12.55
C GLN A 57 -0.80 -5.52 -11.90
N TYR A 58 -1.31 -5.33 -10.70
CA TYR A 58 -2.12 -6.31 -9.99
C TYR A 58 -3.55 -5.81 -9.88
N ASP A 59 -4.45 -6.71 -9.46
CA ASP A 59 -5.83 -6.36 -9.19
C ASP A 59 -5.92 -5.16 -8.25
N TRP A 60 -6.96 -4.40 -8.42
CA TRP A 60 -7.19 -3.17 -7.68
C TRP A 60 -7.29 -3.41 -6.16
N ILE A 61 -6.76 -2.47 -5.40
CA ILE A 61 -6.93 -2.38 -3.95
C ILE A 61 -8.18 -1.56 -3.67
N ARG A 62 -8.98 -2.04 -2.74
CA ARG A 62 -10.10 -1.28 -2.20
C ARG A 62 -9.66 -0.61 -0.90
N LEU A 63 -9.67 0.72 -0.86
CA LEU A 63 -9.52 1.44 0.37
C LEU A 63 -10.83 1.46 1.14
N LEU A 64 -10.75 1.24 2.46
CA LEU A 64 -11.91 1.36 3.33
C LEU A 64 -12.37 2.82 3.35
N PRO A 65 -13.69 3.07 3.32
CA PRO A 65 -14.20 4.42 3.44
C PRO A 65 -13.94 4.96 4.84
N GLU A 66 -13.73 6.26 4.92
CA GLU A 66 -13.66 6.99 6.18
C GLU A 66 -15.02 7.59 6.50
N LEU A 67 -15.40 7.53 7.76
CA LEU A 67 -16.58 8.21 8.26
C LEU A 67 -16.17 9.63 8.69
N GLN A 68 -16.67 10.62 7.97
CA GLN A 68 -16.52 12.02 8.35
C GLN A 68 -17.72 12.47 9.18
N GLU A 69 -17.45 13.13 10.32
CA GLU A 69 -18.47 13.74 11.17
C GLU A 69 -18.24 15.25 11.19
N THR A 70 -19.24 16.02 10.76
CA THR A 70 -19.21 17.47 10.84
C THR A 70 -20.18 17.95 11.92
N TRP A 71 -19.65 18.71 12.86
CA TRP A 71 -20.41 19.26 13.99
C TRP A 71 -20.73 20.72 13.72
N TYR A 72 -22.00 21.06 13.69
CA TYR A 72 -22.45 22.43 13.54
C TYR A 72 -22.94 22.96 14.93
N TYR A 73 -22.38 24.06 15.36
CA TYR A 73 -22.80 24.74 16.59
C TYR A 73 -23.67 25.92 16.21
N GLY A 74 -24.88 25.97 16.74
CA GLY A 74 -25.79 27.13 16.58
C GLY A 74 -25.25 28.37 17.27
N LEU A 75 -25.37 29.53 16.63
CA LEU A 75 -24.92 30.83 17.13
C LEU A 75 -25.70 31.33 18.35
N THR A 76 -26.78 30.66 18.79
CA THR A 76 -27.73 31.15 19.82
C THR A 76 -27.51 30.52 21.18
N GLY A 77 -26.41 29.88 21.47
CA GLY A 77 -26.09 29.33 22.79
C GLY A 77 -27.00 28.20 23.30
N LYS A 78 -28.02 27.83 22.56
CA LYS A 78 -28.76 26.56 22.77
C LYS A 78 -28.10 25.47 21.97
N ALA A 79 -27.91 24.31 22.60
CA ALA A 79 -27.20 23.15 22.03
C ALA A 79 -27.97 22.46 20.89
N ASP A 80 -28.30 23.19 19.85
CA ASP A 80 -28.71 22.64 18.57
C ASP A 80 -27.45 22.33 17.78
N TYR A 81 -26.78 21.24 18.16
CA TYR A 81 -25.70 20.70 17.34
C TYR A 81 -26.30 19.70 16.32
N ARG A 82 -26.09 19.98 15.07
CA ARG A 82 -26.39 19.06 13.99
C ARG A 82 -25.09 18.30 13.67
N VAL A 83 -25.15 16.98 13.68
CA VAL A 83 -24.04 16.12 13.26
C VAL A 83 -24.38 15.55 11.91
N GLU A 84 -23.62 15.90 10.92
CA GLU A 84 -23.69 15.24 9.61
C GLU A 84 -22.60 14.18 9.54
N LYS A 85 -23.00 12.97 9.17
CA LYS A 85 -22.10 11.83 8.99
C LYS A 85 -22.10 11.43 7.53
N GLU A 86 -20.96 11.58 6.89
CA GLU A 86 -20.76 11.18 5.52
C GLU A 86 -19.73 10.07 5.44
N LEU A 87 -20.00 9.07 4.60
CA LEU A 87 -19.00 8.09 4.23
C LEU A 87 -18.25 8.56 3.00
N SER A 88 -16.93 8.55 3.08
CA SER A 88 -16.13 8.70 1.87
C SER A 88 -16.42 7.56 0.90
N PRO A 89 -16.32 7.79 -0.42
CA PRO A 89 -16.54 6.73 -1.40
C PRO A 89 -15.51 5.61 -1.25
N VAL A 90 -15.90 4.39 -1.57
CA VAL A 90 -14.98 3.27 -1.70
C VAL A 90 -14.08 3.54 -2.90
N ILE A 91 -12.79 3.69 -2.67
CA ILE A 91 -11.79 3.95 -3.71
C ILE A 91 -11.18 2.62 -4.15
N LYS A 92 -11.19 2.37 -5.45
CA LYS A 92 -10.49 1.26 -6.08
C LYS A 92 -9.26 1.81 -6.79
N ILE A 93 -8.08 1.33 -6.39
CA ILE A 93 -6.81 1.78 -6.95
C ILE A 93 -6.17 0.60 -7.67
N HIS A 94 -5.81 0.80 -8.93
CA HIS A 94 -4.96 -0.13 -9.67
C HIS A 94 -3.51 0.25 -9.42
N ASN A 95 -2.75 -0.61 -8.74
CA ASN A 95 -1.37 -0.31 -8.42
C ASN A 95 -0.40 -1.06 -9.33
N TYR A 96 0.62 -0.34 -9.78
CA TYR A 96 1.80 -0.91 -10.39
C TYR A 96 2.87 -1.17 -9.32
N TYR A 97 3.38 -2.38 -9.27
CA TYR A 97 4.47 -2.75 -8.37
C TYR A 97 5.73 -3.00 -9.17
N LEU A 98 6.82 -2.39 -8.75
CA LEU A 98 8.14 -2.72 -9.29
C LEU A 98 8.44 -4.20 -8.98
N TYR A 99 8.65 -5.00 -10.04
CA TYR A 99 8.95 -6.41 -9.84
C TYR A 99 10.38 -6.77 -10.26
N GLU A 100 11.03 -5.91 -11.07
CA GLU A 100 12.38 -6.18 -11.53
C GLU A 100 13.12 -4.89 -11.90
N ILE A 101 14.41 -4.83 -11.55
CA ILE A 101 15.34 -3.82 -12.04
C ILE A 101 16.45 -4.59 -12.77
N VAL A 102 16.71 -4.22 -14.02
CA VAL A 102 17.73 -4.87 -14.87
C VAL A 102 18.83 -3.86 -15.18
N THR A 103 20.07 -4.28 -14.92
CA THR A 103 21.27 -3.53 -15.28
C THR A 103 22.14 -4.36 -16.23
N ASP A 104 23.25 -3.78 -16.68
CA ASP A 104 24.26 -4.49 -17.47
C ASP A 104 25.01 -5.58 -16.67
N LYS A 105 24.91 -5.59 -15.34
CA LYS A 105 25.65 -6.51 -14.45
C LYS A 105 24.75 -7.46 -13.69
N GLU A 106 23.61 -6.98 -13.21
CA GLU A 106 22.77 -7.66 -12.25
C GLU A 106 21.30 -7.46 -12.56
N THR A 107 20.48 -8.35 -12.03
CA THR A 107 19.03 -8.22 -12.01
C THR A 107 18.54 -8.30 -10.57
N VAL A 108 17.74 -7.33 -10.16
CA VAL A 108 17.07 -7.30 -8.86
C VAL A 108 15.61 -7.66 -9.06
N ARG A 109 15.12 -8.71 -8.40
CA ARG A 109 13.72 -9.14 -8.45
C ARG A 109 13.03 -8.94 -7.12
N PHE A 110 11.83 -8.37 -7.18
CA PHE A 110 10.95 -8.13 -6.05
C PHE A 110 9.82 -9.17 -6.08
N ASN A 111 9.93 -10.21 -5.27
CA ASN A 111 8.95 -11.29 -5.22
C ASN A 111 7.80 -10.91 -4.30
N ILE A 112 6.63 -10.72 -4.89
CA ILE A 112 5.44 -10.16 -4.25
C ILE A 112 4.43 -11.28 -3.98
N GLY A 113 3.84 -11.27 -2.78
CA GLY A 113 2.79 -12.18 -2.36
C GLY A 113 1.48 -11.48 -1.99
N THR A 114 0.46 -12.26 -1.71
CA THR A 114 -0.83 -11.78 -1.21
C THR A 114 -0.76 -11.46 0.28
N ARG A 115 -1.68 -10.62 0.75
CA ARG A 115 -1.90 -10.31 2.16
C ARG A 115 -3.37 -10.49 2.53
N ASN A 116 -3.65 -10.77 3.81
CA ASN A 116 -5.00 -11.11 4.26
C ASN A 116 -5.72 -9.96 4.96
N ASP A 117 -5.04 -8.83 5.18
CA ASP A 117 -5.60 -7.67 5.87
C ASP A 117 -5.99 -6.54 4.90
N LEU A 118 -5.84 -6.75 3.61
CA LEU A 118 -6.23 -5.80 2.57
C LEU A 118 -6.54 -6.55 1.28
N LYS A 119 -7.80 -6.58 0.88
CA LYS A 119 -8.24 -7.25 -0.34
C LYS A 119 -7.57 -6.63 -1.57
N GLY A 120 -6.96 -7.48 -2.40
CA GLY A 120 -6.16 -7.04 -3.55
C GLY A 120 -4.76 -6.52 -3.20
N GLY A 121 -4.50 -6.23 -1.92
CA GLY A 121 -3.20 -5.77 -1.46
C GLY A 121 -2.10 -6.81 -1.59
N ARG A 122 -0.87 -6.34 -1.74
CA ARG A 122 0.33 -7.16 -1.89
C ARG A 122 1.34 -6.88 -0.79
N LYS A 123 2.23 -7.83 -0.56
CA LYS A 123 3.39 -7.69 0.33
C LYS A 123 4.63 -8.20 -0.37
N LEU A 124 5.77 -7.65 -0.04
CA LEU A 124 7.06 -8.08 -0.54
C LEU A 124 7.54 -9.31 0.25
N ASN A 125 7.66 -10.46 -0.39
CA ASN A 125 8.14 -11.68 0.27
C ASN A 125 9.66 -11.71 0.37
N ASN A 126 10.33 -11.43 -0.75
CA ASN A 126 11.79 -11.33 -0.78
C ASN A 126 12.26 -10.43 -1.92
N ILE A 127 13.51 -9.99 -1.82
CA ILE A 127 14.27 -9.35 -2.90
C ILE A 127 15.44 -10.27 -3.23
N GLU A 128 15.61 -10.60 -4.51
CA GLU A 128 16.72 -11.39 -5.02
C GLU A 128 17.58 -10.55 -5.95
N VAL A 129 18.87 -10.59 -5.73
CA VAL A 129 19.88 -10.04 -6.65
C VAL A 129 20.56 -11.22 -7.33
N THR A 130 20.53 -11.24 -8.67
CA THR A 130 21.18 -12.26 -9.48
C THR A 130 22.21 -11.63 -10.41
N ASP A 131 23.26 -12.36 -10.70
CA ASP A 131 24.23 -12.01 -11.74
C ASP A 131 23.71 -12.33 -13.15
N LYS A 132 24.53 -12.07 -14.17
CA LYS A 132 24.20 -12.39 -15.58
C LYS A 132 24.01 -13.88 -15.87
N LYS A 133 24.51 -14.76 -15.00
CA LYS A 133 24.33 -16.21 -15.10
C LYS A 133 23.10 -16.71 -14.36
N ASN A 134 22.28 -15.79 -13.84
CA ASN A 134 21.15 -16.07 -12.95
C ASN A 134 21.53 -16.74 -11.63
N SER A 135 22.79 -16.64 -11.21
CA SER A 135 23.23 -17.09 -9.89
C SER A 135 22.82 -16.05 -8.85
N ILE A 136 22.26 -16.48 -7.73
CA ILE A 136 21.87 -15.58 -6.65
C ILE A 136 23.14 -15.03 -5.98
N VAL A 137 23.30 -13.72 -5.99
CA VAL A 137 24.38 -12.99 -5.31
C VAL A 137 23.95 -12.62 -3.88
N LYS A 138 22.66 -12.31 -3.71
CA LYS A 138 22.11 -11.88 -2.42
C LYS A 138 20.59 -12.06 -2.42
N ARG A 139 20.04 -12.41 -1.26
CA ARG A 139 18.59 -12.44 -1.05
C ARG A 139 18.23 -11.78 0.28
N PHE A 140 17.13 -11.04 0.30
CA PHE A 140 16.53 -10.48 1.50
C PHE A 140 15.13 -11.07 1.68
N ASN A 141 14.89 -11.79 2.77
CA ASN A 141 13.60 -12.39 3.09
C ASN A 141 12.87 -11.53 4.12
N PHE A 142 11.60 -11.23 3.87
CA PHE A 142 10.72 -10.49 4.76
C PHE A 142 9.74 -11.46 5.41
N VAL A 143 9.76 -11.56 6.73
CA VAL A 143 8.85 -12.41 7.50
C VAL A 143 7.79 -11.55 8.14
N TYR A 144 6.54 -11.89 7.88
CA TYR A 144 5.40 -11.12 8.35
C TYR A 144 4.54 -11.91 9.32
N GLY A 145 3.85 -11.18 10.19
CA GLY A 145 2.74 -11.62 11.00
C GLY A 145 1.55 -10.70 10.84
N TYR A 146 0.50 -10.99 11.56
CA TYR A 146 -0.68 -10.13 11.63
C TYR A 146 -0.97 -9.78 13.08
N MET A 147 -1.23 -8.51 13.33
CA MET A 147 -1.78 -8.02 14.57
C MET A 147 -3.29 -7.91 14.42
N GLU A 148 -4.03 -8.39 15.41
CA GLU A 148 -5.46 -8.13 15.50
C GLU A 148 -5.68 -6.87 16.35
N GLY A 149 -6.39 -5.92 15.77
CA GLY A 149 -6.76 -4.68 16.46
C GLY A 149 -7.78 -4.97 17.55
N ASN A 150 -7.59 -4.38 18.73
CA ASN A 150 -8.58 -4.41 19.78
C ASN A 150 -9.83 -3.65 19.37
N SER A 151 -10.98 -4.30 19.39
CA SER A 151 -12.29 -3.72 19.06
C SER A 151 -12.90 -2.86 20.18
N THR A 152 -12.10 -2.42 21.17
CA THR A 152 -12.59 -1.72 22.35
C THR A 152 -13.01 -0.25 22.10
N GLY A 153 -12.82 0.27 20.91
CA GLY A 153 -13.47 1.54 20.51
C GLY A 153 -14.37 1.24 19.33
N GLY A 154 -15.69 1.41 19.48
CA GLY A 154 -16.73 1.00 18.55
C GLY A 154 -16.33 1.09 17.08
N ASP A 155 -16.61 0.05 16.34
CA ASP A 155 -16.48 0.09 14.88
C ASP A 155 -17.53 1.07 14.34
N ARG A 156 -17.14 2.34 14.23
CA ARG A 156 -18.05 3.41 13.81
C ARG A 156 -18.62 3.15 12.42
N LEU A 157 -17.90 2.45 11.59
CA LEU A 157 -18.40 2.07 10.28
C LEU A 157 -19.53 1.05 10.44
N TYR A 158 -19.35 0.03 11.29
CA TYR A 158 -20.40 -0.93 11.63
C TYR A 158 -21.62 -0.22 12.21
N GLU A 159 -21.45 0.63 13.20
CA GLU A 159 -22.53 1.43 13.80
C GLU A 159 -23.27 2.32 12.80
N TYR A 160 -22.54 2.87 11.83
CA TYR A 160 -23.14 3.67 10.76
C TYR A 160 -24.10 2.85 9.88
N TYR A 161 -23.69 1.62 9.49
CA TYR A 161 -24.53 0.73 8.71
C TYR A 161 -25.65 0.11 9.54
N GLU A 162 -25.43 -0.21 10.82
CA GLU A 162 -26.44 -0.73 11.73
C GLU A 162 -27.58 0.26 11.94
N LYS A 163 -27.26 1.51 12.23
CA LYS A 163 -28.28 2.57 12.45
C LYS A 163 -29.13 2.87 11.20
N ARG A 164 -28.74 2.39 10.03
CA ARG A 164 -29.44 2.57 8.75
C ARG A 164 -30.07 1.28 8.23
N ASP A 165 -30.04 0.22 9.01
CA ASP A 165 -30.52 -1.11 8.64
C ASP A 165 -29.83 -1.67 7.36
N LEU A 166 -28.55 -1.37 7.20
CA LEU A 166 -27.74 -1.73 6.03
C LEU A 166 -26.64 -2.75 6.37
N LEU A 167 -26.77 -3.54 7.44
CA LEU A 167 -25.74 -4.50 7.87
C LEU A 167 -25.42 -5.56 6.81
N SER A 168 -26.41 -5.97 6.01
CA SER A 168 -26.17 -6.89 4.90
C SER A 168 -25.20 -6.30 3.86
N ALA A 169 -25.33 -5.01 3.58
CA ALA A 169 -24.39 -4.30 2.69
C ALA A 169 -23.00 -4.20 3.34
N TYR A 170 -22.91 -3.92 4.65
CA TYR A 170 -21.66 -3.90 5.40
C TYR A 170 -20.93 -5.24 5.26
N HIS A 171 -21.57 -6.36 5.60
CA HIS A 171 -20.97 -7.69 5.54
C HIS A 171 -20.60 -8.13 4.11
N SER A 172 -21.29 -7.66 3.10
CA SER A 172 -20.94 -7.91 1.70
C SER A 172 -19.71 -7.13 1.25
N LEU A 173 -19.50 -5.95 1.84
CA LEU A 173 -18.43 -5.04 1.45
C LEU A 173 -17.15 -5.23 2.25
N TYR A 174 -17.25 -5.64 3.53
CA TYR A 174 -16.12 -5.66 4.46
C TYR A 174 -15.91 -7.03 5.08
N ASP A 175 -14.70 -7.54 4.93
CA ASP A 175 -14.23 -8.72 5.66
C ASP A 175 -13.72 -8.30 7.04
N SER A 176 -14.04 -9.06 8.07
CA SER A 176 -13.54 -8.85 9.43
C SER A 176 -12.00 -8.81 9.49
N ASN A 177 -11.33 -9.55 8.61
CA ASN A 177 -9.88 -9.53 8.49
C ASN A 177 -9.35 -8.18 7.96
N GLU A 178 -10.06 -7.57 7.01
CA GLU A 178 -9.68 -6.25 6.47
C GLU A 178 -9.78 -5.17 7.54
N ILE A 179 -10.75 -5.26 8.42
CA ILE A 179 -11.01 -4.25 9.45
C ILE A 179 -10.07 -4.42 10.65
N LYS A 180 -9.91 -5.64 11.15
CA LYS A 180 -9.22 -5.91 12.41
C LYS A 180 -7.73 -6.20 12.26
N ARG A 181 -7.31 -6.75 11.13
CA ARG A 181 -5.93 -7.19 10.93
C ARG A 181 -5.05 -6.09 10.34
N ARG A 182 -3.81 -6.07 10.79
CA ARG A 182 -2.74 -5.24 10.24
C ARG A 182 -1.52 -6.10 9.98
N LEU A 183 -0.94 -5.98 8.79
CA LEU A 183 0.30 -6.65 8.44
C LEU A 183 1.46 -6.04 9.23
N LEU A 184 2.24 -6.87 9.89
CA LEU A 184 3.45 -6.48 10.61
C LEU A 184 4.66 -7.18 10.02
N LEU A 185 5.76 -6.46 9.90
CA LEU A 185 7.05 -7.02 9.54
C LEU A 185 7.73 -7.55 10.82
N ASN A 186 7.84 -8.86 10.98
CA ASN A 186 8.44 -9.49 12.15
C ASN A 186 9.97 -9.55 12.05
N SER A 187 10.50 -9.83 10.85
CA SER A 187 11.93 -9.84 10.64
C SER A 187 12.31 -9.62 9.18
N LEU A 188 13.53 -9.15 8.99
CA LEU A 188 14.24 -9.09 7.73
C LEU A 188 15.51 -9.94 7.86
N GLN A 189 15.71 -10.89 6.94
CA GLN A 189 16.86 -11.78 6.93
C GLN A 189 17.59 -11.72 5.61
N GLU A 190 18.87 -11.44 5.67
CA GLU A 190 19.78 -11.48 4.54
C GLU A 190 20.33 -12.90 4.36
N GLU A 191 20.45 -13.33 3.10
CA GLU A 191 21.11 -14.57 2.70
C GLU A 191 22.14 -14.24 1.62
N VAL A 192 23.34 -14.82 1.77
CA VAL A 192 24.44 -14.70 0.82
C VAL A 192 24.99 -16.08 0.47
N PRO A 193 25.43 -16.33 -0.77
CA PRO A 193 26.05 -17.60 -1.11
C PRO A 193 27.44 -17.73 -0.46
N ASP A 194 27.75 -18.94 -0.01
CA ASP A 194 29.12 -19.30 0.35
C ASP A 194 29.98 -19.60 -0.89
N ALA A 195 31.23 -20.00 -0.66
CA ALA A 195 32.15 -20.34 -1.76
C ALA A 195 31.68 -21.50 -2.68
N ALA A 196 30.77 -22.34 -2.18
CA ALA A 196 30.13 -23.42 -2.93
C ALA A 196 28.82 -22.99 -3.60
N GLY A 197 28.40 -21.71 -3.46
CA GLY A 197 27.15 -21.21 -4.00
C GLY A 197 25.91 -21.53 -3.15
N VAL A 198 26.09 -22.09 -1.95
CA VAL A 198 24.98 -22.41 -1.03
C VAL A 198 24.62 -21.18 -0.23
N LEU A 199 23.34 -20.80 -0.26
CA LEU A 199 22.82 -19.64 0.49
C LEU A 199 22.95 -19.87 2.01
N LYS A 200 23.67 -18.98 2.67
CA LYS A 200 23.83 -18.90 4.13
C LYS A 200 23.02 -17.75 4.68
N LYS A 201 22.31 -18.00 5.76
CA LYS A 201 21.49 -17.02 6.46
C LYS A 201 22.34 -16.17 7.40
N CYS A 202 22.29 -14.86 7.25
CA CYS A 202 22.81 -13.91 8.24
C CYS A 202 21.84 -13.82 9.44
N PRO A 203 22.28 -13.34 10.62
CA PRO A 203 21.35 -13.06 11.71
C PRO A 203 20.22 -12.11 11.26
N PRO A 204 18.94 -12.40 11.60
CA PRO A 204 17.84 -11.56 11.17
C PRO A 204 17.74 -10.28 12.01
N TYR A 205 17.36 -9.20 11.36
CA TYR A 205 16.82 -8.02 12.03
C TYR A 205 15.41 -8.33 12.49
N LYS A 206 15.11 -8.21 13.79
CA LYS A 206 13.81 -8.50 14.37
C LYS A 206 13.11 -7.22 14.81
N PHE A 207 11.83 -7.10 14.47
CA PHE A 207 10.97 -5.97 14.85
C PHE A 207 10.03 -6.40 15.96
N LYS A 208 9.94 -5.59 17.02
CA LYS A 208 9.03 -5.79 18.14
C LYS A 208 8.05 -4.62 18.20
N TYR A 209 6.80 -4.92 18.47
CA TYR A 209 5.73 -3.92 18.58
C TYR A 209 5.16 -3.98 19.99
N ASN A 210 5.10 -2.83 20.67
CA ASN A 210 4.81 -2.76 22.10
C ASN A 210 3.31 -2.79 22.42
N ALA A 211 2.46 -2.44 21.46
CA ALA A 211 1.02 -2.39 21.68
C ALA A 211 0.24 -2.79 20.42
N ALA A 212 -0.95 -3.33 20.62
CA ALA A 212 -1.90 -3.55 19.53
C ALA A 212 -2.45 -2.19 19.07
N LEU A 213 -2.49 -2.01 17.76
CA LEU A 213 -3.17 -0.85 17.15
C LEU A 213 -4.69 -1.10 17.18
N PRO A 214 -5.50 -0.04 17.26
CA PRO A 214 -6.95 -0.20 17.15
C PRO A 214 -7.35 -0.72 15.75
N ALA A 215 -8.60 -1.16 15.61
CA ALA A 215 -9.14 -1.52 14.31
C ALA A 215 -8.99 -0.37 13.30
N LYS A 216 -8.90 -0.68 11.99
CA LYS A 216 -8.72 0.34 10.94
C LYS A 216 -9.88 1.33 10.85
N THR A 217 -11.07 0.91 11.28
CA THR A 217 -12.28 1.74 11.34
C THR A 217 -12.43 2.51 12.64
N SER A 218 -11.47 2.37 13.57
CA SER A 218 -11.45 3.14 14.82
C SER A 218 -11.20 4.61 14.52
N SER A 219 -11.89 5.46 15.27
CA SER A 219 -11.65 6.90 15.27
C SER A 219 -10.54 7.33 16.25
N ALA A 220 -9.87 6.36 16.89
CA ALA A 220 -8.73 6.68 17.72
C ALA A 220 -7.64 7.33 16.86
N ARG A 221 -7.22 8.51 17.28
CA ARG A 221 -6.12 9.26 16.66
C ARG A 221 -5.01 9.41 17.68
N ASP A 222 -3.79 9.40 17.19
CA ASP A 222 -2.65 9.78 18.02
C ASP A 222 -2.62 11.31 18.23
N TYR A 223 -1.63 11.78 19.00
CA TYR A 223 -1.44 13.21 19.24
C TYR A 223 -1.25 14.02 17.94
N TRP A 224 -0.77 13.39 16.88
CA TRP A 224 -0.49 14.01 15.59
C TRP A 224 -1.67 13.90 14.60
N GLY A 225 -2.76 13.26 14.98
CA GLY A 225 -3.97 13.12 14.17
C GLY A 225 -3.97 12.00 13.15
N HIS A 226 -3.04 11.03 13.31
CA HIS A 226 -2.94 9.85 12.44
C HIS A 226 -3.75 8.66 12.97
#